data_1a232be35f32ba5d99523c77eb662a51
#
_entry.id   1a232be35f32ba5d99523c77eb662a51
#
_cell.length_a   1.000
_cell.length_b   1.000
_cell.length_c   1.000
_cell.angle_alpha   90.00
_cell.angle_beta   90.00
_cell.angle_gamma   90.00
#
_symmetry.space_group_name_H-M   'P 1'
#
loop_
_entity.id
_entity.type
_entity.pdbx_description
1 polymer ?
#
loop_
_entity_poly.entity_id
_entity_poly.type
_entity_poly.pdbx_seq_one_letter_code
_entity_poly.pdbx_strand_id
1 'polypeptide(L)'
;MIPEIGNFALMIALAIAIVQGVIPLIGAQLGISNLMAIARPAAQAQFLFMTIAIVLLGVSFVTDDFSVRYVATNSNSLLPMIYKASAVWGGHEGSLLLWAFMLSGWGAAVTWFSKSLPFTLTSRALAILGLVGIGFLLFLLLTSNPFERLIPAALDGRDLNPLLQDPGLIIHPPLLYMGYVGFAIPFAFVIAALIGGQLDATWARWSRPWTAMAWVFLSLGIGLGSWWAYYELGWGGWWFWDTVENAS
;
A
#
# COMPACT_ATOMS: atom_id res chain seq x y z
N MET A 1 -8.14 2.01 -22.79
CA MET A 1 -6.74 2.51 -22.71
C MET A 1 -6.31 2.85 -21.28
N ILE A 2 -7.13 3.51 -20.46
CA ILE A 2 -6.78 3.86 -19.07
C ILE A 2 -6.42 2.63 -18.21
N PRO A 3 -7.23 1.56 -18.16
CA PRO A 3 -6.90 0.37 -17.37
C PRO A 3 -5.64 -0.37 -17.86
N GLU A 4 -5.38 -0.37 -19.16
CA GLU A 4 -4.16 -0.99 -19.73
C GLU A 4 -2.90 -0.26 -19.27
N ILE A 5 -2.95 1.09 -19.22
CA ILE A 5 -1.83 1.89 -18.69
C ILE A 5 -1.66 1.63 -17.19
N GLY A 6 -2.76 1.50 -16.42
CA GLY A 6 -2.73 1.13 -15.01
C GLY A 6 -2.08 -0.23 -14.77
N ASN A 7 -2.49 -1.24 -15.53
CA ASN A 7 -1.90 -2.58 -15.47
C ASN A 7 -0.41 -2.58 -15.87
N PHE A 8 -0.05 -1.81 -16.90
CA PHE A 8 1.34 -1.66 -17.33
C PHE A 8 2.18 -0.96 -16.25
N ALA A 9 1.62 0.03 -15.55
CA ALA A 9 2.28 0.67 -14.43
C ALA A 9 2.58 -0.31 -13.29
N LEU A 10 1.69 -1.27 -13.00
CA LEU A 10 1.95 -2.35 -12.02
C LEU A 10 3.08 -3.27 -12.48
N MET A 11 3.15 -3.62 -13.77
CA MET A 11 4.24 -4.43 -14.32
C MET A 11 5.59 -3.72 -14.20
N ILE A 12 5.64 -2.41 -14.50
CA ILE A 12 6.85 -1.60 -14.31
C ILE A 12 7.21 -1.51 -12.82
N ALA A 13 6.23 -1.28 -11.94
CA ALA A 13 6.45 -1.25 -10.50
C ALA A 13 7.06 -2.57 -9.98
N LEU A 14 6.60 -3.72 -10.50
CA LEU A 14 7.19 -5.02 -10.18
C LEU A 14 8.65 -5.13 -10.65
N ALA A 15 8.94 -4.73 -11.88
CA ALA A 15 10.32 -4.75 -12.40
C ALA A 15 11.25 -3.85 -11.56
N ILE A 16 10.76 -2.66 -11.17
CA ILE A 16 11.49 -1.74 -10.29
C ILE A 16 11.66 -2.34 -8.90
N ALA A 17 10.63 -2.99 -8.34
CA ALA A 17 10.71 -3.64 -7.02
C ALA A 17 11.78 -4.76 -7.01
N ILE A 18 11.91 -5.52 -8.08
CA ILE A 18 12.97 -6.53 -8.24
C ILE A 18 14.35 -5.86 -8.26
N VAL A 19 14.52 -4.81 -9.04
CA VAL A 19 15.77 -4.02 -9.07
C VAL A 19 16.09 -3.45 -7.68
N GLN A 20 15.10 -2.85 -7.02
CA GLN A 20 15.22 -2.28 -5.68
C GLN A 20 15.57 -3.32 -4.62
N GLY A 21 14.96 -4.50 -4.69
CA GLY A 21 15.18 -5.57 -3.71
C GLY A 21 16.52 -6.28 -3.86
N VAL A 22 16.95 -6.50 -5.10
CA VAL A 22 18.10 -7.36 -5.37
C VAL A 22 19.42 -6.57 -5.48
N ILE A 23 19.47 -5.55 -6.34
CA ILE A 23 20.72 -4.89 -6.70
C ILE A 23 21.37 -4.17 -5.50
N PRO A 24 20.64 -3.36 -4.70
CA PRO A 24 21.27 -2.70 -3.56
C PRO A 24 21.68 -3.67 -2.46
N LEU A 25 20.98 -4.79 -2.31
CA LEU A 25 21.34 -5.81 -1.33
C LEU A 25 22.67 -6.49 -1.70
N ILE A 26 22.85 -6.85 -2.98
CA ILE A 26 24.11 -7.35 -3.51
C ILE A 26 25.23 -6.29 -3.32
N GLY A 27 24.93 -5.03 -3.66
CA GLY A 27 25.87 -3.92 -3.47
C GLY A 27 26.33 -3.77 -2.03
N ALA A 28 25.39 -3.90 -1.07
CA ALA A 28 25.69 -3.81 0.35
C ALA A 28 26.51 -5.00 0.89
N GLN A 29 26.37 -6.18 0.29
CA GLN A 29 27.19 -7.35 0.64
C GLN A 29 28.61 -7.27 0.06
N LEU A 30 28.75 -6.76 -1.16
CA LEU A 30 30.03 -6.63 -1.84
C LEU A 30 30.76 -5.33 -1.54
N GLY A 31 30.17 -4.39 -0.79
CA GLY A 31 30.74 -3.07 -0.52
C GLY A 31 30.77 -2.13 -1.74
N ILE A 32 29.91 -2.37 -2.76
CA ILE A 32 29.88 -1.60 -4.01
C ILE A 32 28.87 -0.45 -3.88
N SER A 33 29.39 0.76 -3.64
CA SER A 33 28.55 1.96 -3.41
C SER A 33 27.61 2.31 -4.57
N ASN A 34 28.05 2.11 -5.82
CA ASN A 34 27.22 2.40 -7.00
C ASN A 34 25.96 1.53 -7.09
N LEU A 35 26.05 0.26 -6.67
CA LEU A 35 24.90 -0.63 -6.62
C LEU A 35 23.95 -0.24 -5.48
N MET A 36 24.50 0.13 -4.32
CA MET A 36 23.71 0.63 -3.20
C MET A 36 22.96 1.93 -3.53
N ALA A 37 23.56 2.79 -4.35
CA ALA A 37 22.97 4.08 -4.74
C ALA A 37 21.66 3.93 -5.52
N ILE A 38 21.42 2.78 -6.15
CA ILE A 38 20.17 2.47 -6.89
C ILE A 38 18.95 2.41 -5.96
N ALA A 39 19.13 2.11 -4.67
CA ALA A 39 18.02 1.91 -3.74
C ALA A 39 17.05 3.10 -3.66
N ARG A 40 17.59 4.33 -3.57
CA ARG A 40 16.77 5.54 -3.43
C ARG A 40 15.96 5.88 -4.69
N PRO A 41 16.57 6.02 -5.89
CA PRO A 41 15.80 6.30 -7.10
C PRO A 41 14.84 5.17 -7.46
N ALA A 42 15.18 3.90 -7.19
CA ALA A 42 14.27 2.78 -7.41
C ALA A 42 13.02 2.88 -6.51
N ALA A 43 13.18 3.18 -5.21
CA ALA A 43 12.03 3.36 -4.31
C ALA A 43 11.13 4.54 -4.72
N GLN A 44 11.72 5.65 -5.17
CA GLN A 44 10.97 6.81 -5.67
C GLN A 44 10.23 6.48 -6.98
N ALA A 45 10.88 5.76 -7.90
CA ALA A 45 10.25 5.32 -9.14
C ALA A 45 9.13 4.31 -8.88
N GLN A 46 9.31 3.37 -7.94
CA GLN A 46 8.26 2.45 -7.53
C GLN A 46 7.03 3.21 -7.02
N PHE A 47 7.22 4.20 -6.14
CA PHE A 47 6.12 5.05 -5.66
C PHE A 47 5.43 5.81 -6.78
N LEU A 48 6.17 6.34 -7.76
CA LEU A 48 5.60 7.01 -8.92
C LEU A 48 4.67 6.08 -9.73
N PHE A 49 5.13 4.86 -10.06
CA PHE A 49 4.31 3.93 -10.85
C PHE A 49 3.13 3.38 -10.06
N MET A 50 3.27 3.18 -8.74
CA MET A 50 2.14 2.84 -7.88
C MET A 50 1.12 3.98 -7.78
N THR A 51 1.58 5.24 -7.76
CA THR A 51 0.70 6.42 -7.81
C THR A 51 -0.07 6.46 -9.13
N ILE A 52 0.60 6.22 -10.25
CA ILE A 52 -0.05 6.14 -11.56
C ILE A 52 -1.13 5.04 -11.55
N ALA A 53 -0.83 3.86 -11.04
CA ALA A 53 -1.78 2.75 -11.01
C ALA A 53 -3.03 3.10 -10.19
N ILE A 54 -2.87 3.58 -8.95
CA ILE A 54 -4.03 3.88 -8.09
C ILE A 54 -4.86 5.05 -8.62
N VAL A 55 -4.22 6.07 -9.18
CA VAL A 55 -4.93 7.20 -9.81
C VAL A 55 -5.73 6.74 -11.03
N LEU A 56 -5.16 5.90 -11.89
CA LEU A 56 -5.85 5.38 -13.07
C LEU A 56 -7.01 4.44 -12.71
N LEU A 57 -6.89 3.68 -11.62
CA LEU A 57 -8.03 2.94 -11.08
C LEU A 57 -9.12 3.90 -10.59
N GLY A 58 -8.76 4.94 -9.85
CA GLY A 58 -9.69 6.00 -9.44
C GLY A 58 -10.39 6.66 -10.62
N VAL A 59 -9.66 6.98 -11.69
CA VAL A 59 -10.25 7.50 -12.93
C VAL A 59 -11.24 6.52 -13.53
N SER A 60 -10.93 5.22 -13.55
CA SER A 60 -11.85 4.19 -14.08
C SER A 60 -13.16 4.12 -13.28
N PHE A 61 -13.11 4.30 -11.95
CA PHE A 61 -14.33 4.40 -11.12
C PHE A 61 -15.13 5.66 -11.38
N VAL A 62 -14.46 6.82 -11.42
CA VAL A 62 -15.13 8.12 -11.59
C VAL A 62 -15.74 8.28 -12.98
N THR A 63 -15.18 7.62 -14.00
CA THR A 63 -15.68 7.64 -15.38
C THR A 63 -16.61 6.47 -15.71
N ASP A 64 -16.98 5.64 -14.74
CA ASP A 64 -17.89 4.49 -14.90
C ASP A 64 -17.40 3.52 -16.01
N ASP A 65 -16.10 3.21 -16.02
CA ASP A 65 -15.54 2.26 -16.99
C ASP A 65 -15.91 0.81 -16.61
N PHE A 66 -17.17 0.42 -16.87
CA PHE A 66 -17.68 -0.93 -16.57
C PHE A 66 -17.09 -2.04 -17.45
N SER A 67 -16.16 -1.72 -18.34
CA SER A 67 -15.31 -2.72 -18.98
C SER A 67 -14.20 -3.25 -18.06
N VAL A 68 -13.96 -2.57 -16.90
CA VAL A 68 -13.11 -3.05 -15.83
C VAL A 68 -13.95 -3.87 -14.86
N ARG A 69 -13.61 -5.14 -14.66
CA ARG A 69 -14.36 -6.06 -13.80
C ARG A 69 -14.57 -5.51 -12.40
N TYR A 70 -13.51 -4.98 -11.80
CA TYR A 70 -13.53 -4.45 -10.45
C TYR A 70 -14.47 -3.24 -10.32
N VAL A 71 -14.49 -2.33 -11.31
CA VAL A 71 -15.44 -1.20 -11.34
C VAL A 71 -16.87 -1.70 -11.47
N ALA A 72 -17.13 -2.63 -12.41
CA ALA A 72 -18.47 -3.17 -12.63
C ALA A 72 -19.02 -3.96 -11.44
N THR A 73 -18.19 -4.45 -10.54
CA THR A 73 -18.63 -5.20 -9.35
C THR A 73 -18.77 -4.36 -8.09
N ASN A 74 -18.23 -3.12 -8.07
CA ASN A 74 -18.18 -2.29 -6.86
C ASN A 74 -18.67 -0.84 -7.08
N SER A 75 -19.26 -0.52 -8.23
CA SER A 75 -19.78 0.82 -8.53
C SER A 75 -20.86 0.74 -9.60
N ASN A 76 -21.77 1.71 -9.62
CA ASN A 76 -22.77 1.91 -10.68
C ASN A 76 -22.88 3.39 -11.08
N SER A 77 -23.65 3.66 -12.15
CA SER A 77 -23.81 5.01 -12.69
C SER A 77 -24.48 5.99 -11.73
N LEU A 78 -25.32 5.52 -10.80
CA LEU A 78 -26.09 6.32 -9.84
C LEU A 78 -25.35 6.55 -8.53
N LEU A 79 -24.23 5.85 -8.29
CA LEU A 79 -23.45 5.98 -7.05
C LEU A 79 -22.90 7.41 -6.90
N PRO A 80 -23.04 8.08 -5.75
CA PRO A 80 -22.47 9.40 -5.50
C PRO A 80 -20.95 9.43 -5.74
N MET A 81 -20.46 10.52 -6.34
CA MET A 81 -19.06 10.66 -6.77
C MET A 81 -18.05 10.36 -5.66
N ILE A 82 -18.35 10.77 -4.42
CA ILE A 82 -17.45 10.54 -3.27
C ILE A 82 -17.30 9.04 -2.98
N TYR A 83 -18.37 8.26 -3.15
CA TYR A 83 -18.35 6.81 -2.96
C TYR A 83 -17.75 6.09 -4.17
N LYS A 84 -17.87 6.62 -5.41
CA LYS A 84 -17.10 6.12 -6.56
C LYS A 84 -15.60 6.23 -6.30
N ALA A 85 -15.15 7.37 -5.78
CA ALA A 85 -13.73 7.58 -5.46
C ALA A 85 -13.24 6.66 -4.34
N SER A 86 -14.04 6.45 -3.28
CA SER A 86 -13.65 5.57 -2.16
C SER A 86 -13.88 4.08 -2.46
N ALA A 87 -14.73 3.73 -3.42
CA ALA A 87 -14.89 2.35 -3.90
C ALA A 87 -13.58 1.77 -4.49
N VAL A 88 -12.62 2.62 -4.85
CA VAL A 88 -11.25 2.19 -5.23
C VAL A 88 -10.67 1.20 -4.21
N TRP A 89 -10.94 1.38 -2.92
CA TRP A 89 -10.51 0.46 -1.86
C TRP A 89 -11.67 -0.26 -1.16
N GLY A 90 -12.86 -0.21 -1.74
CA GLY A 90 -14.06 -0.87 -1.22
C GLY A 90 -14.12 -2.38 -1.43
N GLY A 91 -13.18 -2.97 -2.15
CA GLY A 91 -13.07 -4.40 -2.40
C GLY A 91 -11.64 -4.89 -2.33
N HIS A 92 -11.45 -6.21 -2.47
CA HIS A 92 -10.19 -6.89 -2.23
C HIS A 92 -9.05 -6.39 -3.15
N GLU A 93 -9.29 -6.26 -4.46
CA GLU A 93 -8.27 -5.90 -5.44
C GLU A 93 -7.75 -4.48 -5.21
N GLY A 94 -8.65 -3.54 -4.98
CA GLY A 94 -8.28 -2.15 -4.75
C GLY A 94 -7.71 -1.90 -3.37
N SER A 95 -8.17 -2.60 -2.34
CA SER A 95 -7.58 -2.57 -0.99
C SER A 95 -6.12 -3.03 -1.02
N LEU A 96 -5.83 -4.10 -1.75
CA LEU A 96 -4.47 -4.60 -1.89
C LEU A 96 -3.58 -3.65 -2.70
N LEU A 97 -4.14 -2.99 -3.73
CA LEU A 97 -3.46 -1.94 -4.47
C LEU A 97 -3.14 -0.74 -3.56
N LEU A 98 -4.09 -0.32 -2.72
CA LEU A 98 -3.87 0.75 -1.74
C LEU A 98 -2.76 0.39 -0.75
N TRP A 99 -2.72 -0.86 -0.28
CA TRP A 99 -1.65 -1.35 0.58
C TRP A 99 -0.28 -1.27 -0.09
N ALA A 100 -0.15 -1.80 -1.30
CA ALA A 100 1.10 -1.75 -2.06
C ALA A 100 1.53 -0.31 -2.39
N PHE A 101 0.57 0.58 -2.70
CA PHE A 101 0.81 2.00 -2.88
C PHE A 101 1.38 2.65 -1.61
N MET A 102 0.77 2.40 -0.45
CA MET A 102 1.25 2.93 0.83
C MET A 102 2.63 2.39 1.20
N LEU A 103 2.90 1.10 0.94
CA LEU A 103 4.23 0.52 1.15
C LEU A 103 5.30 1.25 0.33
N SER A 104 5.02 1.50 -0.95
CA SER A 104 5.92 2.28 -1.81
C SER A 104 6.07 3.73 -1.35
N GLY A 105 4.99 4.35 -0.86
CA GLY A 105 4.99 5.69 -0.27
C GLY A 105 5.86 5.79 0.98
N TRP A 106 5.77 4.83 1.89
CA TRP A 106 6.65 4.72 3.04
C TRP A 106 8.12 4.52 2.63
N GLY A 107 8.37 3.68 1.60
CA GLY A 107 9.71 3.52 1.03
C GLY A 107 10.28 4.84 0.48
N ALA A 108 9.48 5.59 -0.27
CA ALA A 108 9.84 6.92 -0.76
C ALA A 108 10.10 7.91 0.39
N ALA A 109 9.27 7.89 1.45
CA ALA A 109 9.47 8.71 2.64
C ALA A 109 10.81 8.41 3.33
N VAL A 110 11.22 7.15 3.41
CA VAL A 110 12.56 6.79 3.91
C VAL A 110 13.66 7.46 3.07
N THR A 111 13.52 7.55 1.75
CA THR A 111 14.53 8.20 0.89
C THR A 111 14.66 9.70 1.20
N TRP A 112 13.58 10.37 1.58
CA TRP A 112 13.56 11.81 1.84
C TRP A 112 13.95 12.17 3.27
N PHE A 113 13.46 11.41 4.25
CA PHE A 113 13.61 11.74 5.68
C PHE A 113 14.73 10.99 6.41
N SER A 114 15.38 10.00 5.77
CA SER A 114 16.46 9.22 6.36
C SER A 114 17.85 9.56 5.78
N LYS A 115 18.09 10.82 5.40
CA LYS A 115 19.37 11.24 4.80
C LYS A 115 20.56 11.16 5.76
N SER A 116 20.33 11.26 7.07
CA SER A 116 21.34 11.19 8.13
C SER A 116 21.74 9.77 8.52
N LEU A 117 21.02 8.76 8.03
CA LEU A 117 21.31 7.36 8.36
C LEU A 117 22.48 6.80 7.56
N PRO A 118 23.19 5.80 8.09
CA PRO A 118 24.25 5.11 7.36
C PRO A 118 23.77 4.62 6.00
N PHE A 119 24.57 4.90 4.97
CA PHE A 119 24.21 4.61 3.59
C PHE A 119 23.88 3.13 3.37
N THR A 120 24.71 2.23 3.93
CA THR A 120 24.54 0.78 3.82
C THR A 120 23.25 0.31 4.50
N LEU A 121 22.92 0.85 5.70
CA LEU A 121 21.70 0.50 6.42
C LEU A 121 20.46 0.92 5.62
N THR A 122 20.43 2.17 5.15
CA THR A 122 19.30 2.69 4.35
C THR A 122 19.12 1.90 3.06
N SER A 123 20.24 1.57 2.39
CA SER A 123 20.22 0.79 1.15
C SER A 123 19.63 -0.61 1.38
N ARG A 124 20.06 -1.32 2.45
CA ARG A 124 19.51 -2.62 2.82
C ARG A 124 18.03 -2.52 3.20
N ALA A 125 17.64 -1.53 4.00
CA ALA A 125 16.25 -1.34 4.41
C ALA A 125 15.33 -1.11 3.20
N LEU A 126 15.73 -0.25 2.27
CA LEU A 126 14.98 -0.02 1.03
C LEU A 126 14.91 -1.28 0.16
N ALA A 127 15.98 -2.08 0.13
CA ALA A 127 15.97 -3.36 -0.57
C ALA A 127 14.99 -4.35 0.04
N ILE A 128 14.90 -4.46 1.36
CA ILE A 128 13.94 -5.32 2.06
C ILE A 128 12.51 -4.88 1.75
N LEU A 129 12.22 -3.57 1.74
CA LEU A 129 10.91 -3.05 1.33
C LEU A 129 10.59 -3.42 -0.13
N GLY A 130 11.59 -3.38 -1.02
CA GLY A 130 11.46 -3.84 -2.41
C GLY A 130 11.09 -5.32 -2.48
N LEU A 131 11.75 -6.19 -1.70
CA LEU A 131 11.42 -7.63 -1.64
C LEU A 131 9.99 -7.88 -1.14
N VAL A 132 9.54 -7.15 -0.11
CA VAL A 132 8.14 -7.21 0.36
C VAL A 132 7.20 -6.76 -0.75
N GLY A 133 7.54 -5.65 -1.44
CA GLY A 133 6.75 -5.11 -2.55
C GLY A 133 6.60 -6.10 -3.71
N ILE A 134 7.62 -6.93 -4.01
CA ILE A 134 7.54 -7.99 -5.03
C ILE A 134 6.38 -8.95 -4.71
N GLY A 135 6.26 -9.39 -3.45
CA GLY A 135 5.19 -10.30 -3.03
C GLY A 135 3.80 -9.71 -3.29
N PHE A 136 3.58 -8.46 -2.89
CA PHE A 136 2.30 -7.77 -3.12
C PHE A 136 2.02 -7.57 -4.62
N LEU A 137 3.01 -7.15 -5.40
CA LEU A 137 2.85 -6.89 -6.83
C LEU A 137 2.60 -8.17 -7.63
N LEU A 138 3.26 -9.28 -7.29
CA LEU A 138 2.97 -10.58 -7.87
C LEU A 138 1.55 -11.03 -7.55
N PHE A 139 1.10 -10.86 -6.30
CA PHE A 139 -0.26 -11.21 -5.91
C PHE A 139 -1.29 -10.36 -6.67
N LEU A 140 -1.07 -9.04 -6.77
CA LEU A 140 -1.91 -8.13 -7.56
C LEU A 140 -2.00 -8.56 -9.03
N LEU A 141 -0.86 -8.84 -9.67
CA LEU A 141 -0.84 -9.12 -11.10
C LEU A 141 -1.38 -10.52 -11.44
N LEU A 142 -1.19 -11.53 -10.57
CA LEU A 142 -1.49 -12.91 -10.88
C LEU A 142 -2.84 -13.40 -10.34
N THR A 143 -3.33 -12.81 -9.23
CA THR A 143 -4.53 -13.32 -8.55
C THR A 143 -5.60 -12.26 -8.27
N SER A 144 -5.23 -10.98 -8.14
CA SER A 144 -6.16 -9.92 -7.70
C SER A 144 -5.95 -8.65 -8.51
N ASN A 145 -5.98 -8.78 -9.84
CA ASN A 145 -5.69 -7.66 -10.74
C ASN A 145 -6.88 -6.68 -10.81
N PRO A 146 -6.73 -5.44 -10.30
CA PRO A 146 -7.80 -4.45 -10.31
C PRO A 146 -8.13 -3.92 -11.71
N PHE A 147 -7.30 -4.20 -12.71
CA PHE A 147 -7.49 -3.77 -14.09
C PHE A 147 -7.96 -4.90 -15.02
N GLU A 148 -8.41 -6.04 -14.46
CA GLU A 148 -8.95 -7.14 -15.26
C GLU A 148 -10.15 -6.68 -16.09
N ARG A 149 -10.15 -7.05 -17.38
CA ARG A 149 -11.22 -6.67 -18.32
C ARG A 149 -12.38 -7.64 -18.27
N LEU A 150 -13.59 -7.05 -18.34
CA LEU A 150 -14.84 -7.78 -18.51
C LEU A 150 -15.24 -7.72 -19.98
N ILE A 151 -15.40 -8.88 -20.62
CA ILE A 151 -15.78 -9.00 -22.05
C ILE A 151 -16.96 -9.96 -22.16
N PRO A 152 -18.13 -9.51 -22.63
CA PRO A 152 -18.47 -8.12 -22.99
C PRO A 152 -18.52 -7.20 -21.76
N ALA A 153 -18.31 -5.90 -21.97
CA ALA A 153 -18.48 -4.90 -20.92
C ALA A 153 -19.92 -4.88 -20.41
N ALA A 154 -20.11 -4.68 -19.10
CA ALA A 154 -21.43 -4.52 -18.54
C ALA A 154 -22.06 -3.18 -19.00
N LEU A 155 -23.39 -3.15 -19.16
CA LEU A 155 -24.13 -1.92 -19.49
C LEU A 155 -24.13 -0.92 -18.31
N ASP A 156 -24.18 -1.45 -17.08
CA ASP A 156 -24.04 -0.73 -15.82
C ASP A 156 -23.38 -1.66 -14.80
N GLY A 157 -22.88 -1.09 -13.69
CA GLY A 157 -22.25 -1.87 -12.64
C GLY A 157 -23.23 -2.28 -11.54
N ARG A 158 -22.69 -3.06 -10.59
CA ARG A 158 -23.41 -3.46 -9.36
C ARG A 158 -23.22 -2.40 -8.30
N ASP A 159 -24.18 -2.32 -7.39
CA ASP A 159 -24.10 -1.39 -6.27
C ASP A 159 -22.91 -1.71 -5.36
N LEU A 160 -22.27 -0.65 -4.85
CA LEU A 160 -21.34 -0.81 -3.74
C LEU A 160 -22.12 -1.35 -2.53
N ASN A 161 -21.52 -2.25 -1.76
CA ASN A 161 -22.12 -2.77 -0.54
C ASN A 161 -22.70 -1.60 0.29
N PRO A 162 -23.99 -1.60 0.66
CA PRO A 162 -24.62 -0.51 1.39
C PRO A 162 -23.87 -0.10 2.67
N LEU A 163 -23.29 -1.04 3.40
CA LEU A 163 -22.48 -0.78 4.59
C LEU A 163 -21.21 0.02 4.30
N LEU A 164 -20.75 0.02 3.04
CA LEU A 164 -19.59 0.78 2.58
C LEU A 164 -19.97 2.16 2.03
N GLN A 165 -21.26 2.49 1.89
CA GLN A 165 -21.73 3.81 1.48
C GLN A 165 -21.81 4.76 2.67
N ASP A 166 -20.70 4.87 3.39
CA ASP A 166 -20.55 5.61 4.64
C ASP A 166 -19.21 6.41 4.65
N PRO A 167 -19.17 7.56 5.32
CA PRO A 167 -17.91 8.30 5.51
C PRO A 167 -16.78 7.45 6.15
N GLY A 168 -17.13 6.43 6.92
CA GLY A 168 -16.18 5.46 7.48
C GLY A 168 -15.33 4.80 6.41
N LEU A 169 -15.91 4.39 5.27
CA LEU A 169 -15.16 3.82 4.16
C LEU A 169 -14.13 4.80 3.58
N ILE A 170 -14.43 6.09 3.59
CA ILE A 170 -13.55 7.10 3.00
C ILE A 170 -12.26 7.23 3.80
N ILE A 171 -12.36 7.21 5.14
CA ILE A 171 -11.28 7.64 6.05
C ILE A 171 -10.60 6.46 6.75
N HIS A 172 -11.40 5.48 7.25
CA HIS A 172 -10.87 4.40 8.08
C HIS A 172 -9.84 3.51 7.35
N PRO A 173 -10.11 2.92 6.15
CA PRO A 173 -9.16 2.03 5.53
C PRO A 173 -7.82 2.70 5.17
N PRO A 174 -7.78 3.94 4.62
CA PRO A 174 -6.52 4.62 4.40
C PRO A 174 -5.71 4.85 5.68
N LEU A 175 -6.34 5.25 6.78
CA LEU A 175 -5.64 5.46 8.05
C LEU A 175 -5.13 4.15 8.64
N LEU A 176 -5.96 3.11 8.63
CA LEU A 176 -5.59 1.78 9.13
C LEU A 176 -4.39 1.23 8.36
N TYR A 177 -4.44 1.29 7.03
CA TYR A 177 -3.35 0.78 6.19
C TYR A 177 -2.07 1.60 6.32
N MET A 178 -2.15 2.93 6.46
CA MET A 178 -0.97 3.74 6.79
C MET A 178 -0.28 3.25 8.06
N GLY A 179 -1.04 2.82 9.05
CA GLY A 179 -0.50 2.25 10.29
C GLY A 179 0.12 0.87 10.07
N TYR A 180 -0.64 -0.11 9.59
CA TYR A 180 -0.15 -1.47 9.37
C TYR A 180 1.06 -1.52 8.47
N VAL A 181 0.96 -0.90 7.30
CA VAL A 181 2.05 -0.87 6.32
C VAL A 181 3.25 -0.09 6.84
N GLY A 182 3.01 0.94 7.67
CA GLY A 182 4.06 1.75 8.29
C GLY A 182 5.01 0.93 9.15
N PHE A 183 4.54 -0.14 9.79
CA PHE A 183 5.39 -1.07 10.55
C PHE A 183 6.36 -1.88 9.68
N ALA A 184 6.19 -1.91 8.36
CA ALA A 184 7.20 -2.48 7.47
C ALA A 184 8.54 -1.71 7.54
N ILE A 185 8.52 -0.43 7.91
CA ILE A 185 9.74 0.37 8.02
C ILE A 185 10.64 -0.07 9.19
N PRO A 186 10.16 -0.10 10.46
CA PRO A 186 10.97 -0.62 11.54
C PRO A 186 11.37 -2.08 11.33
N PHE A 187 10.50 -2.91 10.75
CA PHE A 187 10.84 -4.27 10.33
C PHE A 187 12.02 -4.29 9.37
N ALA A 188 11.98 -3.48 8.30
CA ALA A 188 13.07 -3.40 7.33
C ALA A 188 14.38 -2.90 7.95
N PHE A 189 14.33 -1.94 8.88
CA PHE A 189 15.50 -1.47 9.61
C PHE A 189 16.09 -2.56 10.50
N VAL A 190 15.27 -3.34 11.20
CA VAL A 190 15.74 -4.47 12.03
C VAL A 190 16.46 -5.51 11.17
N ILE A 191 15.83 -5.95 10.07
CA ILE A 191 16.45 -6.94 9.17
C ILE A 191 17.74 -6.38 8.56
N ALA A 192 17.76 -5.11 8.16
CA ALA A 192 18.98 -4.46 7.64
C ALA A 192 20.11 -4.41 8.67
N ALA A 193 19.79 -4.16 9.95
CA ALA A 193 20.75 -4.17 11.04
C ALA A 193 21.26 -5.59 11.35
N LEU A 194 20.38 -6.59 11.35
CA LEU A 194 20.73 -8.01 11.52
C LEU A 194 21.70 -8.49 10.42
N ILE A 195 21.38 -8.21 9.15
CA ILE A 195 22.26 -8.55 8.02
C ILE A 195 23.60 -7.82 8.13
N GLY A 196 23.61 -6.62 8.73
CA GLY A 196 24.83 -5.81 8.93
C GLY A 196 25.64 -6.21 10.14
N GLY A 197 25.14 -7.08 11.02
CA GLY A 197 25.79 -7.41 12.31
C GLY A 197 25.86 -6.24 13.30
N GLN A 198 25.03 -5.20 13.11
CA GLN A 198 25.06 -3.96 13.90
C GLN A 198 23.77 -3.83 14.72
N LEU A 199 23.66 -4.62 15.77
CA LEU A 199 22.54 -4.58 16.73
C LEU A 199 22.93 -3.78 17.98
N ASP A 200 23.19 -2.49 17.81
CA ASP A 200 23.37 -1.57 18.90
C ASP A 200 22.10 -0.73 19.17
N ALA A 201 22.09 0.10 20.21
CA ALA A 201 20.95 0.96 20.53
C ALA A 201 20.67 2.04 19.44
N THR A 202 21.52 2.17 18.44
CA THR A 202 21.45 3.23 17.45
C THR A 202 20.34 2.95 16.43
N TRP A 203 20.18 1.69 16.01
CA TRP A 203 19.08 1.32 15.10
C TRP A 203 17.70 1.55 15.73
N ALA A 204 17.55 1.28 17.04
CA ALA A 204 16.32 1.53 17.77
C ALA A 204 15.97 3.03 17.80
N ARG A 205 16.97 3.89 17.93
CA ARG A 205 16.78 5.35 17.84
C ARG A 205 16.33 5.79 16.45
N TRP A 206 16.84 5.18 15.38
CA TRP A 206 16.47 5.50 14.01
C TRP A 206 15.08 4.98 13.64
N SER A 207 14.68 3.81 14.13
CA SER A 207 13.36 3.24 13.86
C SER A 207 12.24 3.92 14.66
N ARG A 208 12.54 4.47 15.84
CA ARG A 208 11.55 5.05 16.76
C ARG A 208 10.57 6.05 16.12
N PRO A 209 10.98 7.07 15.34
CA PRO A 209 10.04 8.02 14.74
C PRO A 209 9.10 7.34 13.73
N TRP A 210 9.59 6.35 12.99
CA TRP A 210 8.81 5.56 12.05
C TRP A 210 7.77 4.70 12.77
N THR A 211 8.20 4.01 13.83
CA THR A 211 7.31 3.21 14.68
C THR A 211 6.23 4.07 15.32
N ALA A 212 6.60 5.24 15.86
CA ALA A 212 5.64 6.15 16.47
C ALA A 212 4.61 6.67 15.45
N MET A 213 5.05 7.04 14.25
CA MET A 213 4.15 7.50 13.19
C MET A 213 3.20 6.39 12.73
N ALA A 214 3.71 5.18 12.50
CA ALA A 214 2.89 4.02 12.16
C ALA A 214 1.86 3.71 13.26
N TRP A 215 2.29 3.76 14.53
CA TRP A 215 1.41 3.56 15.67
C TRP A 215 0.29 4.61 15.77
N VAL A 216 0.59 5.88 15.49
CA VAL A 216 -0.42 6.95 15.48
C VAL A 216 -1.49 6.67 14.42
N PHE A 217 -1.09 6.36 13.19
CA PHE A 217 -2.03 6.03 12.12
C PHE A 217 -2.85 4.79 12.44
N LEU A 218 -2.22 3.75 12.97
CA LEU A 218 -2.90 2.51 13.34
C LEU A 218 -3.93 2.76 14.45
N SER A 219 -3.56 3.49 15.51
CA SER A 219 -4.45 3.81 16.62
C SER A 219 -5.66 4.64 16.19
N LEU A 220 -5.44 5.63 15.32
CA LEU A 220 -6.53 6.42 14.73
C LEU A 220 -7.42 5.56 13.82
N GLY A 221 -6.81 4.70 13.01
CA GLY A 221 -7.54 3.78 12.14
C GLY A 221 -8.42 2.82 12.94
N ILE A 222 -7.88 2.17 13.98
CA ILE A 222 -8.64 1.27 14.88
C ILE A 222 -9.77 2.03 15.58
N GLY A 223 -9.48 3.23 16.14
CA GLY A 223 -10.50 4.03 16.82
C GLY A 223 -11.66 4.42 15.89
N LEU A 224 -11.36 4.84 14.66
CA LEU A 224 -12.38 5.17 13.65
C LEU A 224 -13.14 3.93 13.18
N GLY A 225 -12.47 2.79 13.00
CA GLY A 225 -13.11 1.54 12.62
C GLY A 225 -14.06 1.02 13.70
N SER A 226 -13.66 1.11 14.96
CA SER A 226 -14.51 0.74 16.10
C SER A 226 -15.74 1.63 16.19
N TRP A 227 -15.56 2.94 15.97
CA TRP A 227 -16.68 3.89 15.93
C TRP A 227 -17.62 3.61 14.75
N TRP A 228 -17.08 3.35 13.56
CA TRP A 228 -17.86 2.99 12.37
C TRP A 228 -18.66 1.70 12.59
N ALA A 229 -18.03 0.66 13.09
CA ALA A 229 -18.70 -0.59 13.43
C ALA A 229 -19.83 -0.42 14.46
N TYR A 230 -19.63 0.47 15.43
CA TYR A 230 -20.60 0.74 16.48
C TYR A 230 -21.92 1.31 15.94
N TYR A 231 -21.88 2.33 15.08
CA TYR A 231 -23.12 2.97 14.61
C TYR A 231 -23.67 2.32 13.35
N GLU A 232 -22.84 1.75 12.47
CA GLU A 232 -23.27 1.18 11.20
C GLU A 232 -23.73 -0.28 11.36
N LEU A 233 -22.96 -1.10 12.07
CA LEU A 233 -23.27 -2.52 12.24
C LEU A 233 -24.17 -2.81 13.43
N GLY A 234 -24.35 -1.86 14.33
CA GLY A 234 -25.22 -2.04 15.50
C GLY A 234 -24.76 -3.11 16.48
N TRP A 235 -23.47 -3.38 16.52
CA TRP A 235 -22.91 -4.48 17.32
C TRP A 235 -22.88 -4.22 18.85
N GLY A 236 -23.45 -3.14 19.32
CA GLY A 236 -23.74 -2.92 20.75
C GLY A 236 -22.55 -2.48 21.63
N GLY A 237 -21.37 -2.22 21.07
CA GLY A 237 -20.21 -1.76 21.83
C GLY A 237 -19.12 -1.17 20.93
N TRP A 238 -18.25 -0.34 21.54
CA TRP A 238 -17.11 0.27 20.87
C TRP A 238 -16.05 -0.75 20.46
N TRP A 239 -15.87 -1.80 21.25
CA TRP A 239 -14.88 -2.82 21.02
C TRP A 239 -15.59 -4.16 20.88
N PHE A 240 -15.45 -4.78 19.74
CA PHE A 240 -16.23 -5.94 19.38
C PHE A 240 -15.53 -7.28 19.55
N TRP A 241 -14.37 -7.31 20.14
CA TRP A 241 -13.63 -8.54 20.45
C TRP A 241 -13.54 -9.55 19.28
N ASP A 242 -13.61 -9.05 18.04
CA ASP A 242 -13.35 -9.90 16.90
C ASP A 242 -11.83 -10.11 16.68
N THR A 243 -11.48 -10.95 15.71
CA THR A 243 -10.08 -11.27 15.44
C THR A 243 -9.28 -10.08 14.94
N VAL A 244 -9.91 -9.13 14.25
CA VAL A 244 -9.23 -7.96 13.68
C VAL A 244 -8.87 -6.96 14.76
N GLU A 245 -9.84 -6.56 15.61
CA GLU A 245 -9.59 -5.62 16.70
C GLU A 245 -8.62 -6.18 17.73
N ASN A 246 -8.68 -7.49 18.02
CA ASN A 246 -7.80 -8.11 19.02
C ASN A 246 -6.38 -8.37 18.50
N ALA A 247 -6.18 -8.50 17.19
CA ALA A 247 -4.86 -8.70 16.59
C ALA A 247 -4.12 -7.37 16.33
N SER A 248 -4.84 -6.26 16.33
CA SER A 248 -4.30 -4.92 16.05
C SER A 248 -3.83 -4.24 17.31
#